data_46d206a993509d8f6cb78073d0ab0132
#
_entry.id   46d206a993509d8f6cb78073d0ab0132
#
_cell.length_a   1.000
_cell.length_b   1.000
_cell.length_c   1.000
_cell.angle_alpha   90.00
_cell.angle_beta   90.00
_cell.angle_gamma   90.00
#
_symmetry.space_group_name_H-M   'P 1'
#
loop_
_entity.id
_entity.type
_entity.pdbx_description
1 polymer ?
#
loop_
_entity_poly.entity_id
_entity_poly.type
_entity_poly.pdbx_seq_one_letter_code
_entity_poly.pdbx_strand_id
1 'polypeptide(L)' 'MTTTIKEQIRISESRLALYYKAEKAILLGQSYEMEGLKLTRANLKEVQSMINTLENKISSLNAKLRGRAKFRIVCPGW' A
#
# COMPACT_ATOMS: atom_id res chain seq x y z
N MET A 1 -19.32 -6.99 7.22
CA MET A 1 -19.46 -5.74 6.82
C MET A 1 -18.74 -5.41 5.57
N THR A 2 -19.32 -4.65 4.73
CA THR A 2 -18.76 -4.35 3.43
C THR A 2 -17.98 -3.05 3.42
N THR A 3 -16.80 -3.09 2.90
CA THR A 3 -15.96 -1.92 2.81
C THR A 3 -15.99 -1.40 1.39
N THR A 4 -16.25 -0.13 1.22
CA THR A 4 -16.28 0.45 -0.12
C THR A 4 -14.87 0.50 -0.68
N ILE A 5 -14.78 0.67 -2.01
CA ILE A 5 -13.48 0.76 -2.65
C ILE A 5 -12.71 1.97 -2.13
N LYS A 6 -13.40 3.09 -1.93
CA LYS A 6 -12.74 4.29 -1.41
C LYS A 6 -12.18 4.06 -0.01
N GLU A 7 -12.91 3.34 0.83
CA GLU A 7 -12.44 3.04 2.17
C GLU A 7 -11.23 2.13 2.12
N GLN A 8 -11.26 1.15 1.23
CA GLN A 8 -10.13 0.24 1.08
C GLN A 8 -8.88 0.99 0.63
N ILE A 9 -9.05 1.94 -0.28
CA ILE A 9 -7.93 2.76 -0.73
C ILE A 9 -7.36 3.55 0.44
N ARG A 10 -8.22 4.19 1.23
CA ARG A 10 -7.79 4.99 2.35
C ARG A 10 -7.03 4.15 3.38
N ILE A 11 -7.57 2.99 3.70
CA ILE A 11 -6.93 2.10 4.66
C ILE A 11 -5.58 1.64 4.14
N SER A 12 -5.52 1.28 2.86
CA SER A 12 -4.29 0.81 2.26
C SER A 12 -3.24 1.91 2.22
N GLU A 13 -3.65 3.15 1.94
CA GLU A 13 -2.73 4.27 1.94
C GLU A 13 -2.19 4.57 3.34
N SER A 14 -3.04 4.43 4.35
CA SER A 14 -2.60 4.60 5.72
C SER A 14 -1.53 3.57 6.08
N ARG A 15 -1.75 2.33 5.71
CA ARG A 15 -0.79 1.28 5.99
C ARG A 15 0.50 1.50 5.22
N LEU A 16 0.37 1.91 3.97
CA LEU A 16 1.54 2.16 3.14
C LEU A 16 2.41 3.25 3.76
N ALA A 17 1.79 4.30 4.30
CA ALA A 17 2.54 5.36 4.96
C ALA A 17 3.34 4.83 6.15
N LEU A 18 2.77 3.90 6.90
CA LEU A 18 3.49 3.30 8.02
C LEU A 18 4.68 2.47 7.55
N TYR A 19 4.51 1.73 6.46
CA TYR A 19 5.61 0.94 5.93
C TYR A 19 6.70 1.80 5.33
N TYR A 20 6.35 2.94 4.73
CA TYR A 20 7.37 3.88 4.26
C TYR A 20 8.19 4.42 5.43
N LYS A 21 7.53 4.73 6.54
CA LYS A 21 8.26 5.20 7.73
C LYS A 21 9.16 4.12 8.26
N ALA A 22 8.68 2.88 8.28
CA ALA A 22 9.47 1.75 8.75
C ALA A 22 10.70 1.57 7.87
N GLU A 23 10.53 1.63 6.56
CA GLU A 23 11.64 1.47 5.64
C GLU A 23 12.69 2.55 5.86
N LYS A 24 12.24 3.79 5.99
CA LYS A 24 13.14 4.90 6.20
C LYS A 24 13.95 4.72 7.49
N ALA A 25 13.28 4.35 8.57
CA ALA A 25 13.96 4.15 9.85
C ALA A 25 14.98 3.02 9.75
N ILE A 26 14.61 1.93 9.12
CA ILE A 26 15.50 0.79 8.97
C ILE A 26 16.72 1.14 8.14
N LEU A 27 16.52 1.90 7.07
CA LEU A 27 17.63 2.30 6.21
C LEU A 27 18.58 3.25 6.93
N LEU A 28 18.08 3.98 7.94
CA LEU A 28 18.91 4.84 8.74
C LEU A 28 19.55 4.10 9.90
N GLY A 29 19.39 2.79 9.97
CA GLY A 29 20.00 1.98 11.02
C GLY A 29 19.19 1.91 12.30
N GLN A 30 17.92 2.34 12.24
CA GLN A 30 17.06 2.34 13.42
C GLN A 30 15.99 1.27 13.28
N SER A 31 15.39 0.87 14.39
CA SER A 31 14.28 -0.04 14.32
C SER A 31 12.99 0.76 14.33
N TYR A 32 11.89 0.13 13.97
CA TYR A 32 10.60 0.79 13.93
C TYR A 32 9.55 -0.17 14.48
N GLU A 33 8.73 0.31 15.40
CA GLU A 33 7.67 -0.51 15.97
C GLU A 33 6.35 -0.19 15.31
N MET A 34 5.65 -1.24 14.91
CA MET A 34 4.40 -1.07 14.22
C MET A 34 3.47 -2.17 14.69
N GLU A 35 2.35 -1.80 15.29
CA GLU A 35 1.36 -2.76 15.77
C GLU A 35 1.96 -3.82 16.67
N GLY A 36 2.82 -3.41 17.56
CA GLY A 36 3.43 -4.33 18.50
C GLY A 36 4.57 -5.14 17.93
N LEU A 37 4.92 -4.90 16.67
CA LEU A 37 5.96 -5.65 16.02
C LEU A 37 7.16 -4.76 15.82
N LYS A 38 8.32 -5.22 16.21
CA LYS A 38 9.54 -4.44 16.04
C LYS A 38 10.23 -4.86 14.74
N LEU A 39 10.36 -3.92 13.84
CA LEU A 39 10.97 -4.15 12.55
C LEU A 39 12.40 -3.62 12.55
N THR A 40 13.32 -4.45 12.06
CA THR A 40 14.72 -4.09 12.03
C THR A 40 15.26 -4.35 10.63
N ARG A 41 16.56 -4.17 10.46
CA ARG A 41 17.17 -4.39 9.16
C ARG A 41 16.92 -5.81 8.64
N ALA A 42 16.79 -6.78 9.54
CA ALA A 42 16.50 -8.14 9.13
C ALA A 42 15.15 -8.25 8.43
N ASN A 43 14.26 -7.30 8.68
CA ASN A 43 12.92 -7.31 8.09
C ASN A 43 12.79 -6.42 6.86
N LEU A 44 13.88 -5.80 6.42
CA LEU A 44 13.81 -4.83 5.34
C LEU A 44 13.18 -5.40 4.08
N LYS A 45 13.55 -6.61 3.74
CA LYS A 45 13.02 -7.24 2.55
C LYS A 45 11.51 -7.43 2.65
N GLU A 46 11.05 -7.84 3.83
CA GLU A 46 9.62 -8.01 4.05
C GLU A 46 8.89 -6.68 3.98
N VAL A 47 9.48 -5.63 4.54
CA VAL A 47 8.90 -4.31 4.52
C VAL A 47 8.77 -3.83 3.08
N GLN A 48 9.81 -3.99 2.29
CA GLN A 48 9.78 -3.58 0.88
C GLN A 48 8.77 -4.39 0.08
N SER A 49 8.64 -5.67 0.39
CA SER A 49 7.67 -6.52 -0.27
C SER A 49 6.25 -6.05 0.04
N MET A 50 6.00 -5.67 1.29
CA MET A 50 4.68 -5.16 1.68
C MET A 50 4.38 -3.84 1.01
N ILE A 51 5.39 -2.98 0.86
CA ILE A 51 5.21 -1.72 0.17
C ILE A 51 4.76 -1.97 -1.28
N ASN A 52 5.43 -2.88 -1.96
CA ASN A 52 5.05 -3.23 -3.33
C ASN A 52 3.63 -3.78 -3.39
N THR A 53 3.30 -4.66 -2.46
CA THR A 53 1.98 -5.25 -2.43
C THR A 53 0.90 -4.18 -2.22
N LEU A 54 1.14 -3.25 -1.31
CA LEU A 54 0.18 -2.20 -1.04
C LEU A 54 0.07 -1.23 -2.19
N GLU A 55 1.19 -0.89 -2.81
CA GLU A 55 1.18 0.00 -3.97
C GLU A 55 0.38 -0.62 -5.11
N ASN A 56 0.57 -1.91 -5.35
CA ASN A 56 -0.16 -2.62 -6.38
C ASN A 56 -1.65 -2.70 -6.05
N LYS A 57 -1.96 -2.93 -4.79
CA LYS A 57 -3.34 -3.00 -4.35
C LYS A 57 -4.05 -1.66 -4.55
N ILE A 58 -3.38 -0.57 -4.16
CA ILE A 58 -3.97 0.75 -4.32
C ILE A 58 -4.18 1.07 -5.79
N SER A 59 -3.21 0.75 -6.62
CA SER A 59 -3.31 0.97 -8.06
C SER A 59 -4.50 0.20 -8.64
N SER A 60 -4.65 -1.04 -8.21
CA SER A 60 -5.75 -1.88 -8.66
C SER A 60 -7.09 -1.34 -8.21
N LEU A 61 -7.17 -0.88 -6.96
CA LEU A 61 -8.41 -0.32 -6.44
C LEU A 61 -8.78 0.98 -7.14
N ASN A 62 -7.79 1.81 -7.44
CA ASN A 62 -8.02 3.04 -8.17
C ASN A 62 -8.52 2.75 -9.58
N ALA A 63 -7.98 1.74 -10.22
CA ALA A 63 -8.43 1.35 -11.55
C ALA A 63 -9.88 0.89 -11.50
N LYS A 64 -10.25 0.13 -10.47
CA LYS A 64 -11.63 -0.31 -10.33
C LYS A 64 -12.56 0.86 -10.10
N LEU A 65 -12.12 1.82 -9.29
CA LEU A 65 -12.93 2.98 -9.01
C LEU A 65 -13.19 3.79 -10.27
N ARG A 66 -12.13 3.99 -11.07
CA ARG A 66 -12.29 4.73 -12.33
C ARG A 66 -13.15 3.96 -13.31
N GLY A 67 -12.96 2.66 -13.38
CA GLY A 67 -13.74 1.82 -14.25
C GLY A 67 -15.21 1.85 -13.94
N ARG A 68 -15.53 1.94 -12.65
CA ARG A 68 -16.87 2.02 -12.31
C ARG A 68 -17.47 3.31 -12.73
N ALA A 69 -16.74 4.38 -12.65
CA ALA A 69 -17.21 5.68 -13.00
C ALA A 69 -17.36 5.83 -14.47
N LYS A 70 -16.46 5.29 -15.32
CA LYS A 70 -16.53 5.51 -16.68
C LYS A 70 -16.47 4.41 -17.50
N PHE A 71 -16.63 3.54 -17.31
CA PHE A 71 -16.67 2.37 -18.00
C PHE A 71 -16.30 2.34 -19.34
N ARG A 72 -16.05 2.58 -19.95
CA ARG A 72 -15.72 2.35 -21.18
C ARG A 72 -14.55 2.62 -21.52
N ILE A 73 -13.91 2.53 -21.61
CA ILE A 73 -12.96 2.81 -21.86
C ILE A 73 -12.11 2.38 -22.37
N VAL A 74 -11.82 2.13 -22.75
CA VAL A 74 -11.14 1.77 -23.22
C VAL A 74 -10.15 1.80 -23.48
N CYS A 75 -9.66 1.67 -23.63
CA CYS A 75 -8.77 1.62 -23.89
C CYS A 75 -8.05 1.47 -24.35
N PRO A 76 -7.81 1.51 -24.66
CA PRO A 76 -7.11 1.32 -25.19
C PRO A 76 -6.23 1.31 -25.62
N GLY A 77 -6.17 1.36 -25.89
CA GLY A 77 -5.57 1.38 -26.23
C GLY A 77 -4.64 1.18 -26.15
N TRP A 78 -4.46 1.08 -25.83
CA TRP A 78 -3.85 0.83 -25.63
C TRP A 78 -3.69 0.23 -25.82
#